data_2ce1f97a2f81427bf0ca5a14770ae27c
#
_entry.id   2ce1f97a2f81427bf0ca5a14770ae27c
#
_cell.length_a   1.000
_cell.length_b   1.000
_cell.length_c   1.000
_cell.angle_alpha   90.00
_cell.angle_beta   90.00
_cell.angle_gamma   90.00
#
_symmetry.space_group_name_H-M   'P 1'
#
loop_
_entity.id
_entity.type
_entity.pdbx_description
1 polymer ?
#
loop_
_entity_poly.entity_id
_entity_poly.type
_entity_poly.pdbx_seq_one_letter_code
_entity_poly.pdbx_strand_id
1 'polypeptide(L)'
;MEMTLGSITEVFKKSKKYWLIYLIFITITCMSTLSAKNFENPQFLIATFLIVAVLGIVCIVYYFMHDSENELYKVAFVIILCFGIITALIVPIVDVSDELEHLTRAEITSQGEIFPHWEGGKNNLTRLYNHTSEGKYSTALNTDVGFRTSQSHMFFLNNRENTVFDTPHDTDKISKSTILDGSAFEQNPFYGYIPQGIGVFLAKAFDMNVIWMLWLGRIFNLISYAFLISLAIKKTPVLKVPLLAVACIPLSIYQAASVSIDSMIIGLGILTIAYFIYLYKSDAQSLDTKHVALFCGLSLLLGLCKLPYLAFVFLILLVPQDNFKDRNILRYMLLGILIVALAGVLWSSYSEPALMHSWRSKLNYMDPALQAKYLINNPMFILEFLRMIFTYTLGITVNGLFNFFSAANPYHYSDHYTLITIFLWIFLSATLLFYPNKVKFNSKARVGSLLILLMVYVGTCFIQLLTWADVGNTNIGVSARYFLPLFALLPIIVPFKIKKLDEFKGKYDKYAMIFIIGFMATLILAFATKYY
;
A
#
# COMPACT_ATOMS: atom_id res chain seq x y z
N MET A 1 26.23 -11.52 -21.02
CA MET A 1 27.52 -11.38 -20.33
C MET A 1 27.60 -12.53 -19.30
N GLU A 2 28.36 -13.55 -19.61
CA GLU A 2 28.57 -14.69 -18.71
C GLU A 2 29.29 -14.19 -17.45
N MET A 3 28.64 -14.32 -16.31
CA MET A 3 29.23 -13.96 -15.02
C MET A 3 30.24 -15.02 -14.62
N THR A 4 31.50 -14.63 -14.60
CA THR A 4 32.56 -15.48 -14.04
C THR A 4 32.62 -15.31 -12.51
N LEU A 5 32.95 -16.35 -11.79
CA LEU A 5 33.11 -16.33 -10.31
C LEU A 5 34.07 -15.20 -9.86
N GLY A 6 35.06 -14.87 -10.68
CA GLY A 6 36.02 -13.78 -10.45
C GLY A 6 35.37 -12.40 -10.45
N SER A 7 34.36 -12.15 -11.34
CA SER A 7 33.65 -10.87 -11.40
C SER A 7 32.79 -10.64 -10.16
N ILE A 8 32.14 -11.68 -9.63
CA ILE A 8 31.32 -11.59 -8.40
C ILE A 8 32.22 -11.27 -7.20
N THR A 9 33.37 -11.91 -7.08
CA THR A 9 34.33 -11.66 -5.98
C THR A 9 34.84 -10.21 -5.99
N GLU A 10 35.08 -9.65 -7.16
CA GLU A 10 35.52 -8.27 -7.31
C GLU A 10 34.41 -7.28 -6.87
N VAL A 11 33.16 -7.50 -7.31
CA VAL A 11 32.01 -6.69 -6.91
C VAL A 11 31.78 -6.78 -5.41
N PHE A 12 31.88 -7.98 -4.82
CA PHE A 12 31.77 -8.19 -3.38
C PHE A 12 32.81 -7.37 -2.60
N LYS A 13 34.07 -7.36 -3.04
CA LYS A 13 35.14 -6.54 -2.44
C LYS A 13 34.85 -5.04 -2.60
N LYS A 14 34.42 -4.61 -3.78
CA LYS A 14 34.08 -3.19 -4.08
C LYS A 14 32.90 -2.68 -3.25
N SER A 15 31.93 -3.53 -2.96
CA SER A 15 30.75 -3.21 -2.15
C SER A 15 30.98 -3.31 -0.63
N LYS A 16 32.17 -3.75 -0.16
CA LYS A 16 32.49 -4.02 1.25
C LYS A 16 32.04 -2.92 2.21
N LYS A 17 32.35 -1.65 1.90
CA LYS A 17 31.95 -0.52 2.74
C LYS A 17 30.43 -0.46 2.95
N TYR A 18 29.66 -0.75 1.92
CA TYR A 18 28.21 -0.60 1.91
C TYR A 18 27.50 -1.71 2.67
N TRP A 19 27.88 -2.97 2.46
CA TRP A 19 27.28 -4.05 3.23
C TRP A 19 27.76 -4.07 4.71
N LEU A 20 28.93 -3.49 5.04
CA LEU A 20 29.31 -3.25 6.44
C LEU A 20 28.40 -2.19 7.09
N ILE A 21 28.10 -1.08 6.39
CA ILE A 21 27.14 -0.07 6.87
C ILE A 21 25.75 -0.68 7.07
N TYR A 22 25.31 -1.52 6.14
CA TYR A 22 24.06 -2.27 6.27
C TYR A 22 24.05 -3.15 7.53
N LEU A 23 25.09 -3.95 7.75
CA LEU A 23 25.19 -4.81 8.94
C LEU A 23 25.15 -4.00 10.25
N ILE A 24 25.88 -2.89 10.31
CA ILE A 24 25.86 -1.99 11.46
C ILE A 24 24.43 -1.46 11.68
N PHE A 25 23.78 -1.01 10.59
CA PHE A 25 22.43 -0.47 10.66
C PHE A 25 21.41 -1.49 11.19
N ILE A 26 21.37 -2.70 10.62
CA ILE A 26 20.43 -3.75 11.08
C ILE A 26 20.75 -4.25 12.49
N THR A 27 22.03 -4.23 12.91
CA THR A 27 22.40 -4.55 14.29
C THR A 27 21.85 -3.51 15.25
N ILE A 28 22.05 -2.22 14.99
CA ILE A 28 21.54 -1.12 15.83
C ILE A 28 20.00 -1.18 15.91
N THR A 29 19.34 -1.37 14.76
CA THR A 29 17.88 -1.42 14.72
C THR A 29 17.34 -2.66 15.42
N CYS A 30 17.96 -3.84 15.25
CA CYS A 30 17.59 -5.05 15.98
C CYS A 30 17.75 -4.88 17.49
N MET A 31 18.90 -4.38 17.93
CA MET A 31 19.15 -4.13 19.37
C MET A 31 18.14 -3.14 20.00
N SER A 32 17.66 -2.18 19.21
CA SER A 32 16.67 -1.20 19.69
C SER A 32 15.25 -1.76 19.80
N THR A 33 14.98 -2.96 19.27
CA THR A 33 13.64 -3.61 19.32
C THR A 33 13.60 -4.80 20.28
N LEU A 34 14.72 -5.15 20.93
CA LEU A 34 14.79 -6.29 21.85
C LEU A 34 13.91 -6.06 23.08
N SER A 35 13.28 -7.13 23.52
CA SER A 35 12.51 -7.23 24.77
C SER A 35 12.99 -8.39 25.62
N ALA A 36 12.57 -8.50 26.87
CA ALA A 36 12.93 -9.62 27.74
C ALA A 36 12.57 -10.99 27.15
N LYS A 37 11.43 -11.09 26.45
CA LYS A 37 10.96 -12.30 25.77
C LYS A 37 12.02 -12.87 24.79
N ASN A 38 12.74 -12.02 24.07
CA ASN A 38 13.71 -12.45 23.06
C ASN A 38 14.96 -13.10 23.69
N PHE A 39 15.23 -12.85 24.97
CA PHE A 39 16.32 -13.50 25.69
C PHE A 39 15.93 -14.87 26.28
N GLU A 40 14.63 -15.14 26.43
CA GLU A 40 14.10 -16.43 26.86
C GLU A 40 14.15 -17.47 25.72
N ASN A 41 13.87 -17.04 24.47
CA ASN A 41 13.96 -17.91 23.30
C ASN A 41 14.65 -17.21 22.12
N PRO A 42 16.00 -17.11 22.13
CA PRO A 42 16.74 -16.33 21.15
C PRO A 42 16.90 -17.00 19.77
N GLN A 43 16.56 -18.28 19.64
CA GLN A 43 16.91 -19.07 18.45
C GLN A 43 16.26 -18.52 17.18
N PHE A 44 14.98 -18.20 17.24
CA PHE A 44 14.23 -17.66 16.09
C PHE A 44 14.79 -16.29 15.66
N LEU A 45 15.06 -15.41 16.63
CA LEU A 45 15.61 -14.09 16.36
C LEU A 45 17.01 -14.17 15.74
N ILE A 46 17.90 -15.03 16.29
CA ILE A 46 19.25 -15.23 15.75
C ILE A 46 19.18 -15.77 14.32
N ALA A 47 18.34 -16.79 14.06
CA ALA A 47 18.15 -17.34 12.73
C ALA A 47 17.65 -16.27 11.75
N THR A 48 16.64 -15.50 12.14
CA THR A 48 16.07 -14.42 11.33
C THR A 48 17.11 -13.33 11.05
N PHE A 49 17.89 -12.93 12.06
CA PHE A 49 18.97 -11.95 11.89
C PHE A 49 20.02 -12.44 10.87
N LEU A 50 20.45 -13.68 10.97
CA LEU A 50 21.43 -14.26 10.03
C LEU A 50 20.86 -14.32 8.60
N ILE A 51 19.59 -14.72 8.45
CA ILE A 51 18.94 -14.78 7.15
C ILE A 51 18.88 -13.37 6.52
N VAL A 52 18.40 -12.36 7.24
CA VAL A 52 18.31 -11.00 6.67
C VAL A 52 19.68 -10.38 6.45
N ALA A 53 20.68 -10.69 7.31
CA ALA A 53 22.05 -10.22 7.12
C ALA A 53 22.66 -10.73 5.81
N VAL A 54 22.55 -12.04 5.57
CA VAL A 54 23.04 -12.66 4.32
C VAL A 54 22.23 -12.15 3.11
N LEU A 55 20.91 -12.13 3.21
CA LEU A 55 20.03 -11.67 2.13
C LEU A 55 20.33 -10.22 1.72
N GLY A 56 20.52 -9.32 2.70
CA GLY A 56 20.85 -7.93 2.43
C GLY A 56 22.22 -7.79 1.76
N ILE A 57 23.23 -8.55 2.19
CA ILE A 57 24.53 -8.58 1.51
C ILE A 57 24.37 -9.01 0.04
N VAL A 58 23.62 -10.09 -0.20
CA VAL A 58 23.34 -10.58 -1.56
C VAL A 58 22.63 -9.51 -2.40
N CYS A 59 21.61 -8.87 -1.86
CA CYS A 59 20.88 -7.78 -2.54
C CYS A 59 21.78 -6.58 -2.82
N ILE A 60 22.67 -6.21 -1.90
CA ILE A 60 23.65 -5.13 -2.10
C ILE A 60 24.64 -5.50 -3.21
N VAL A 61 25.18 -6.71 -3.20
CA VAL A 61 26.06 -7.17 -4.27
C VAL A 61 25.32 -7.18 -5.62
N TYR A 62 24.09 -7.68 -5.65
CA TYR A 62 23.24 -7.65 -6.83
C TYR A 62 23.01 -6.23 -7.36
N TYR A 63 22.75 -5.26 -6.46
CA TYR A 63 22.63 -3.85 -6.83
C TYR A 63 23.93 -3.32 -7.46
N PHE A 64 25.11 -3.64 -6.89
CA PHE A 64 26.39 -3.20 -7.46
C PHE A 64 26.75 -3.90 -8.78
N MET A 65 26.19 -5.06 -9.05
CA MET A 65 26.30 -5.73 -10.35
C MET A 65 25.45 -5.05 -11.43
N HIS A 66 24.35 -4.41 -11.03
CA HIS A 66 23.41 -3.71 -11.89
C HIS A 66 23.43 -2.18 -11.62
N ASP A 67 24.62 -1.62 -11.29
CA ASP A 67 24.87 -0.21 -10.88
C ASP A 67 24.64 0.77 -12.05
N SER A 68 23.56 0.60 -12.80
CA SER A 68 23.12 1.52 -13.83
C SER A 68 21.68 1.98 -13.55
N GLU A 69 21.42 3.28 -13.74
CA GLU A 69 20.06 3.82 -13.59
C GLU A 69 19.04 3.09 -14.49
N ASN A 70 19.48 2.51 -15.60
CA ASN A 70 18.62 1.80 -16.54
C ASN A 70 18.25 0.40 -16.05
N GLU A 71 18.99 -0.18 -15.13
CA GLU A 71 18.75 -1.52 -14.58
C GLU A 71 18.14 -1.51 -13.17
N LEU A 72 17.99 -0.34 -12.55
CA LEU A 72 17.45 -0.21 -11.20
C LEU A 72 16.06 -0.87 -11.02
N TYR A 73 15.27 -0.98 -12.10
CA TYR A 73 13.99 -1.67 -12.07
C TYR A 73 14.11 -3.18 -11.77
N LYS A 74 15.20 -3.82 -12.21
CA LYS A 74 15.48 -5.23 -11.90
C LYS A 74 15.82 -5.39 -10.42
N VAL A 75 16.65 -4.48 -9.92
CA VAL A 75 17.02 -4.44 -8.50
C VAL A 75 15.79 -4.22 -7.62
N ALA A 76 14.93 -3.25 -7.99
CA ALA A 76 13.68 -2.99 -7.29
C ALA A 76 12.80 -4.26 -7.19
N PHE A 77 12.62 -4.97 -8.30
CA PHE A 77 11.85 -6.21 -8.34
C PHE A 77 12.41 -7.26 -7.38
N VAL A 78 13.72 -7.51 -7.46
CA VAL A 78 14.38 -8.54 -6.65
C VAL A 78 14.34 -8.22 -5.16
N ILE A 79 14.68 -6.99 -4.74
CA ILE A 79 14.69 -6.64 -3.32
C ILE A 79 13.30 -6.68 -2.70
N ILE A 80 12.28 -6.20 -3.43
CA ILE A 80 10.88 -6.25 -2.95
C ILE A 80 10.44 -7.70 -2.76
N LEU A 81 10.73 -8.58 -3.73
CA LEU A 81 10.37 -9.99 -3.61
C LEU A 81 11.14 -10.68 -2.47
N CYS A 82 12.44 -10.52 -2.40
CA CYS A 82 13.26 -11.21 -1.41
C CYS A 82 12.84 -10.90 0.03
N PHE A 83 12.72 -9.62 0.37
CA PHE A 83 12.31 -9.23 1.72
C PHE A 83 10.80 -9.37 1.94
N GLY A 84 10.00 -9.08 0.91
CA GLY A 84 8.55 -9.19 1.00
C GLY A 84 8.06 -10.62 1.18
N ILE A 85 8.71 -11.64 0.58
CA ILE A 85 8.34 -13.05 0.80
C ILE A 85 8.57 -13.45 2.26
N ILE A 86 9.71 -13.09 2.84
CA ILE A 86 9.94 -13.36 4.26
C ILE A 86 8.89 -12.66 5.12
N THR A 87 8.61 -11.38 4.82
CA THR A 87 7.55 -10.63 5.52
C THR A 87 6.20 -11.33 5.39
N ALA A 88 5.80 -11.77 4.19
CA ALA A 88 4.52 -12.45 3.95
C ALA A 88 4.37 -13.75 4.76
N LEU A 89 5.48 -14.46 4.99
CA LEU A 89 5.49 -15.72 5.73
C LEU A 89 5.47 -15.53 7.24
N ILE A 90 6.17 -14.50 7.77
CA ILE A 90 6.31 -14.32 9.22
C ILE A 90 5.28 -13.39 9.84
N VAL A 91 4.60 -12.54 9.06
CA VAL A 91 3.52 -11.71 9.58
C VAL A 91 2.41 -12.61 10.13
N PRO A 92 1.97 -12.41 11.39
CA PRO A 92 0.96 -13.24 12.01
C PRO A 92 -0.33 -13.32 11.17
N ILE A 93 -1.13 -14.33 11.47
CA ILE A 93 -2.38 -14.59 10.76
C ILE A 93 -3.34 -13.42 10.98
N VAL A 94 -3.77 -12.80 9.88
CA VAL A 94 -4.74 -11.68 9.90
C VAL A 94 -4.28 -10.47 10.76
N ASP A 95 -2.97 -10.29 10.92
CA ASP A 95 -2.40 -9.14 11.66
C ASP A 95 -2.55 -7.82 10.89
N VAL A 96 -2.49 -7.88 9.55
CA VAL A 96 -2.69 -6.68 8.73
C VAL A 96 -4.13 -6.19 8.84
N SER A 97 -4.30 -4.86 8.95
CA SER A 97 -5.63 -4.27 9.10
C SER A 97 -6.59 -4.72 8.00
N ASP A 98 -7.76 -5.20 8.40
CA ASP A 98 -8.83 -5.66 7.54
C ASP A 98 -8.45 -6.87 6.65
N GLU A 99 -7.37 -7.62 6.98
CA GLU A 99 -6.84 -8.67 6.11
C GLU A 99 -7.84 -9.82 5.91
N LEU A 100 -8.63 -10.17 6.92
CA LEU A 100 -9.67 -11.20 6.79
C LEU A 100 -10.73 -10.80 5.77
N GLU A 101 -11.18 -9.56 5.83
CA GLU A 101 -12.16 -8.99 4.89
C GLU A 101 -11.61 -8.97 3.45
N HIS A 102 -10.32 -8.66 3.31
CA HIS A 102 -9.65 -8.72 2.01
C HIS A 102 -9.47 -10.15 1.52
N LEU A 103 -9.20 -11.12 2.42
CA LEU A 103 -9.11 -12.53 2.08
C LEU A 103 -10.45 -13.07 1.59
N THR A 104 -11.56 -12.72 2.26
CA THR A 104 -12.93 -13.04 1.82
C THR A 104 -13.16 -12.53 0.39
N ARG A 105 -12.82 -11.27 0.11
CA ARG A 105 -12.98 -10.68 -1.23
C ARG A 105 -12.08 -11.36 -2.27
N ALA A 106 -10.86 -11.73 -1.91
CA ALA A 106 -9.94 -12.48 -2.78
C ALA A 106 -10.48 -13.88 -3.09
N GLU A 107 -11.08 -14.55 -2.10
CA GLU A 107 -11.69 -15.85 -2.28
C GLU A 107 -12.92 -15.81 -3.22
N ILE A 108 -13.79 -14.81 -3.07
CA ILE A 108 -14.91 -14.56 -3.99
C ILE A 108 -14.38 -14.38 -5.42
N THR A 109 -13.30 -13.58 -5.59
CA THR A 109 -12.66 -13.39 -6.89
C THR A 109 -12.05 -14.70 -7.44
N SER A 110 -11.51 -15.57 -6.55
CA SER A 110 -10.95 -16.85 -6.94
C SER A 110 -11.97 -17.84 -7.52
N GLN A 111 -13.25 -17.62 -7.24
CA GLN A 111 -14.38 -18.39 -7.77
C GLN A 111 -14.87 -17.86 -9.14
N GLY A 112 -14.27 -16.78 -9.66
CA GLY A 112 -14.68 -16.13 -10.90
C GLY A 112 -15.76 -15.07 -10.74
N GLU A 113 -16.14 -14.73 -9.51
CA GLU A 113 -17.14 -13.70 -9.22
C GLU A 113 -16.53 -12.30 -9.39
N ILE A 114 -16.81 -11.70 -10.54
CA ILE A 114 -16.37 -10.35 -10.89
C ILE A 114 -17.18 -9.30 -10.13
N PHE A 115 -18.49 -9.45 -10.18
CA PHE A 115 -19.48 -8.60 -9.52
C PHE A 115 -20.23 -9.44 -8.48
N PRO A 116 -19.79 -9.44 -7.23
CA PRO A 116 -20.40 -10.23 -6.19
C PRO A 116 -21.89 -9.88 -6.01
N HIS A 117 -22.70 -10.89 -5.83
CA HIS A 117 -24.12 -10.74 -5.51
C HIS A 117 -24.42 -11.40 -4.16
N TRP A 118 -25.35 -10.79 -3.42
CA TRP A 118 -25.74 -11.27 -2.11
C TRP A 118 -26.73 -12.43 -2.23
N GLU A 119 -26.45 -13.51 -1.53
CA GLU A 119 -27.47 -14.51 -1.24
C GLU A 119 -28.27 -14.07 -0.01
N GLY A 120 -29.59 -14.17 -0.06
CA GLY A 120 -30.49 -13.63 0.96
C GLY A 120 -31.07 -12.28 0.57
N GLY A 121 -32.38 -12.14 0.61
CA GLY A 121 -33.08 -10.96 0.12
C GLY A 121 -32.74 -9.70 0.89
N LYS A 122 -32.94 -8.54 0.22
CA LYS A 122 -32.73 -7.20 0.77
C LYS A 122 -33.39 -6.97 2.15
N ASN A 123 -34.40 -7.75 2.50
CA ASN A 123 -35.19 -7.60 3.72
C ASN A 123 -34.62 -8.33 4.94
N ASN A 124 -33.62 -9.23 4.77
CA ASN A 124 -33.05 -10.01 5.87
C ASN A 124 -31.77 -9.39 6.46
N LEU A 125 -31.48 -8.15 6.11
CA LEU A 125 -30.28 -7.44 6.50
C LEU A 125 -30.34 -6.84 7.93
N THR A 126 -31.20 -7.31 8.80
CA THR A 126 -31.22 -6.93 10.22
C THR A 126 -30.04 -7.54 10.95
N ARG A 127 -28.91 -6.83 10.97
CA ARG A 127 -27.89 -7.06 12.00
C ARG A 127 -28.47 -6.58 13.33
N LEU A 128 -28.80 -7.53 14.18
CA LEU A 128 -29.17 -7.26 15.55
C LEU A 128 -27.89 -6.88 16.32
N TYR A 129 -27.67 -5.56 16.47
CA TYR A 129 -26.79 -5.07 17.51
C TYR A 129 -27.54 -5.19 18.84
N ASN A 130 -27.24 -6.22 19.61
CA ASN A 130 -27.65 -6.22 21.00
C ASN A 130 -26.68 -5.34 21.79
N HIS A 131 -27.16 -4.19 22.22
CA HIS A 131 -26.56 -3.45 23.32
C HIS A 131 -26.64 -4.34 24.56
N THR A 132 -25.52 -4.91 24.96
CA THR A 132 -25.42 -5.46 26.31
C THR A 132 -25.23 -4.30 27.27
N SER A 133 -25.78 -4.44 28.48
CA SER A 133 -25.67 -3.46 29.58
C SER A 133 -24.25 -3.10 30.00
N GLU A 134 -23.23 -3.72 29.40
CA GLU A 134 -21.80 -3.50 29.64
C GLU A 134 -21.11 -2.72 28.51
N GLY A 135 -21.83 -2.18 27.53
CA GLY A 135 -21.25 -1.41 26.42
C GLY A 135 -20.41 -2.23 25.43
N LYS A 136 -20.43 -3.54 25.50
CA LYS A 136 -19.79 -4.45 24.55
C LYS A 136 -20.73 -4.74 23.39
N TYR A 137 -20.33 -4.40 22.17
CA TYR A 137 -21.03 -4.72 20.95
C TYR A 137 -20.78 -6.18 20.60
N SER A 138 -21.76 -7.05 20.77
CA SER A 138 -21.73 -8.39 20.18
C SER A 138 -22.38 -8.33 18.80
N THR A 139 -21.61 -8.55 17.74
CA THR A 139 -22.14 -8.74 16.39
C THR A 139 -22.66 -10.17 16.25
N ALA A 140 -23.96 -10.36 16.31
CA ALA A 140 -24.55 -11.56 15.73
C ALA A 140 -24.48 -11.41 14.20
N LEU A 141 -23.55 -12.10 13.55
CA LEU A 141 -23.56 -12.28 12.11
C LEU A 141 -24.86 -13.01 11.76
N ASN A 142 -25.75 -12.37 10.98
CA ASN A 142 -26.84 -13.10 10.38
C ASN A 142 -26.25 -14.01 9.29
N THR A 143 -26.16 -15.30 9.55
CA THR A 143 -25.57 -16.32 8.68
C THR A 143 -26.35 -16.51 7.37
N ASP A 144 -27.50 -15.85 7.22
CA ASP A 144 -28.35 -15.99 6.04
C ASP A 144 -28.09 -14.96 4.95
N VAL A 145 -27.05 -14.11 5.11
CA VAL A 145 -26.77 -13.02 4.17
C VAL A 145 -25.27 -12.90 3.93
N GLY A 146 -24.86 -12.99 2.69
CA GLY A 146 -23.46 -12.85 2.30
C GLY A 146 -23.14 -13.52 0.98
N PHE A 147 -21.88 -13.79 0.80
CA PHE A 147 -21.34 -14.54 -0.33
C PHE A 147 -20.92 -15.93 0.13
N ARG A 148 -20.96 -16.92 -0.77
CA ARG A 148 -20.46 -18.25 -0.44
C ARG A 148 -18.94 -18.27 -0.48
N THR A 149 -18.35 -18.55 0.67
CA THR A 149 -16.92 -18.75 0.85
C THR A 149 -16.64 -20.11 1.46
N SER A 150 -15.40 -20.57 1.44
CA SER A 150 -15.02 -21.80 2.14
C SER A 150 -15.20 -21.66 3.65
N GLN A 151 -15.71 -22.70 4.30
CA GLN A 151 -15.78 -22.76 5.76
C GLN A 151 -14.39 -22.57 6.42
N SER A 152 -13.32 -22.76 5.67
CA SER A 152 -11.95 -22.51 6.13
C SER A 152 -11.71 -21.06 6.61
N HIS A 153 -12.58 -20.11 6.26
CA HIS A 153 -12.56 -18.77 6.85
C HIS A 153 -12.68 -18.78 8.38
N MET A 154 -13.39 -19.76 8.95
CA MET A 154 -13.47 -19.92 10.40
C MET A 154 -12.11 -20.19 11.04
N PHE A 155 -11.17 -20.84 10.31
CA PHE A 155 -9.80 -21.01 10.78
C PHE A 155 -9.12 -19.66 11.04
N PHE A 156 -9.20 -18.73 10.11
CA PHE A 156 -8.57 -17.40 10.23
C PHE A 156 -9.26 -16.53 11.29
N LEU A 157 -10.57 -16.69 11.47
CA LEU A 157 -11.31 -15.99 12.50
C LEU A 157 -10.90 -16.46 13.91
N ASN A 158 -10.73 -17.77 14.09
CA ASN A 158 -10.41 -18.40 15.38
C ASN A 158 -8.92 -18.30 15.75
N ASN A 159 -8.04 -18.16 14.75
CA ASN A 159 -6.58 -18.13 14.93
C ASN A 159 -5.99 -16.74 14.67
N ARG A 160 -6.82 -15.71 14.77
CA ARG A 160 -6.39 -14.33 14.65
C ARG A 160 -5.34 -13.99 15.71
N GLU A 161 -4.33 -13.22 15.33
CA GLU A 161 -3.23 -12.78 16.20
C GLU A 161 -2.26 -13.89 16.66
N ASN A 162 -2.50 -15.15 16.31
CA ASN A 162 -1.53 -16.21 16.56
C ASN A 162 -0.35 -16.12 15.60
N THR A 163 0.83 -16.51 16.08
CA THR A 163 1.99 -16.66 15.19
C THR A 163 1.74 -17.82 14.22
N VAL A 164 2.41 -17.79 13.06
CA VAL A 164 2.25 -18.85 12.06
C VAL A 164 2.76 -20.22 12.56
N PHE A 165 3.62 -20.25 13.59
CA PHE A 165 4.17 -21.48 14.15
C PHE A 165 3.36 -22.06 15.29
N ASP A 166 2.51 -21.27 15.93
CA ASP A 166 1.65 -21.72 17.04
C ASP A 166 0.30 -22.27 16.55
N THR A 167 0.06 -22.22 15.25
CA THR A 167 -1.22 -22.59 14.65
C THR A 167 -1.15 -24.00 14.05
N PRO A 168 -2.11 -24.89 14.29
CA PRO A 168 -2.14 -26.26 13.75
C PRO A 168 -2.52 -26.29 12.26
N HIS A 169 -1.76 -25.55 11.43
CA HIS A 169 -2.03 -25.31 10.01
C HIS A 169 -1.52 -26.40 9.08
N ASP A 170 -0.69 -27.27 9.56
CA ASP A 170 -0.05 -28.37 8.83
C ASP A 170 -0.96 -29.61 8.69
N THR A 171 -2.00 -29.71 9.50
CA THR A 171 -2.99 -30.80 9.46
C THR A 171 -4.34 -30.38 8.90
N ASP A 172 -4.68 -29.08 8.97
CA ASP A 172 -5.98 -28.58 8.56
C ASP A 172 -6.06 -28.38 7.05
N LYS A 173 -6.88 -29.17 6.37
CA LYS A 173 -7.15 -29.05 4.93
C LYS A 173 -8.19 -27.99 4.63
N ILE A 174 -8.10 -27.39 3.44
CA ILE A 174 -9.10 -26.45 2.96
C ILE A 174 -10.45 -27.16 2.83
N SER A 175 -11.46 -26.64 3.52
CA SER A 175 -12.80 -27.23 3.51
C SER A 175 -13.47 -27.06 2.14
N LYS A 176 -14.14 -28.12 1.68
CA LYS A 176 -15.02 -28.08 0.50
C LYS A 176 -16.42 -27.56 0.82
N SER A 177 -16.80 -27.53 2.11
CA SER A 177 -18.07 -26.95 2.55
C SER A 177 -17.97 -25.43 2.52
N THR A 178 -19.10 -24.78 2.23
CA THR A 178 -19.20 -23.33 2.12
C THR A 178 -20.06 -22.75 3.25
N ILE A 179 -19.76 -21.53 3.63
CA ILE A 179 -20.58 -20.69 4.50
C ILE A 179 -20.99 -19.43 3.75
N LEU A 180 -22.03 -18.77 4.23
CA LEU A 180 -22.34 -17.42 3.81
C LEU A 180 -21.53 -16.45 4.68
N ASP A 181 -20.70 -15.65 4.04
CA ASP A 181 -19.85 -14.65 4.70
C ASP A 181 -19.96 -13.30 3.98
N GLY A 182 -19.78 -12.23 4.70
CA GLY A 182 -19.81 -10.87 4.16
C GLY A 182 -18.48 -10.20 4.30
N SER A 183 -18.04 -9.47 3.28
CA SER A 183 -16.85 -8.63 3.35
C SER A 183 -17.23 -7.16 3.35
N ALA A 184 -16.43 -6.34 4.03
CA ALA A 184 -16.56 -4.88 3.96
C ALA A 184 -16.04 -4.31 2.62
N PHE A 185 -15.56 -5.16 1.70
CA PHE A 185 -14.87 -4.75 0.48
C PHE A 185 -15.48 -5.32 -0.81
N GLU A 186 -16.74 -5.73 -0.78
CA GLU A 186 -17.47 -6.18 -1.97
C GLU A 186 -17.54 -5.11 -3.06
N GLN A 187 -17.62 -3.83 -2.65
CA GLN A 187 -17.65 -2.67 -3.54
C GLN A 187 -16.33 -2.45 -4.28
N ASN A 188 -15.25 -3.05 -3.83
CA ASN A 188 -13.96 -2.89 -4.50
C ASN A 188 -13.91 -3.63 -5.84
N PRO A 189 -13.21 -3.08 -6.84
CA PRO A 189 -13.14 -3.71 -8.16
C PRO A 189 -12.37 -5.03 -8.10
N PHE A 190 -12.88 -6.02 -8.84
CA PHE A 190 -12.34 -7.39 -8.85
C PHE A 190 -10.85 -7.45 -9.25
N TYR A 191 -10.41 -6.59 -10.17
CA TYR A 191 -9.03 -6.62 -10.66
C TYR A 191 -8.01 -6.28 -9.56
N GLY A 192 -8.42 -5.54 -8.53
CA GLY A 192 -7.60 -5.28 -7.35
C GLY A 192 -7.31 -6.54 -6.52
N TYR A 193 -8.08 -7.63 -6.75
CA TYR A 193 -7.95 -8.89 -6.04
C TYR A 193 -7.58 -10.09 -6.93
N ILE A 194 -7.35 -9.87 -8.24
CA ILE A 194 -6.92 -10.96 -9.13
C ILE A 194 -5.65 -11.65 -8.64
N PRO A 195 -4.57 -10.93 -8.26
CA PRO A 195 -3.36 -11.60 -7.80
C PRO A 195 -3.60 -12.48 -6.58
N GLN A 196 -4.25 -11.95 -5.55
CA GLN A 196 -4.58 -12.67 -4.33
C GLN A 196 -5.51 -13.85 -4.61
N GLY A 197 -6.52 -13.63 -5.47
CA GLY A 197 -7.47 -14.65 -5.90
C GLY A 197 -6.79 -15.81 -6.64
N ILE A 198 -5.77 -15.55 -7.46
CA ILE A 198 -4.95 -16.60 -8.09
C ILE A 198 -4.26 -17.44 -7.02
N GLY A 199 -3.66 -16.81 -5.99
CA GLY A 199 -3.03 -17.53 -4.88
C GLY A 199 -4.01 -18.42 -4.13
N VAL A 200 -5.19 -17.90 -3.78
CA VAL A 200 -6.25 -18.65 -3.12
C VAL A 200 -6.76 -19.80 -4.01
N PHE A 201 -6.95 -19.54 -5.30
CA PHE A 201 -7.36 -20.58 -6.27
C PHE A 201 -6.35 -21.73 -6.32
N LEU A 202 -5.05 -21.43 -6.39
CA LEU A 202 -4.00 -22.45 -6.41
C LEU A 202 -3.97 -23.28 -5.12
N ALA A 203 -4.12 -22.63 -3.96
CA ALA A 203 -4.20 -23.33 -2.68
C ALA A 203 -5.35 -24.37 -2.67
N LYS A 204 -6.51 -23.98 -3.18
CA LYS A 204 -7.68 -24.87 -3.30
C LYS A 204 -7.47 -25.95 -4.35
N ALA A 205 -6.94 -25.62 -5.52
CA ALA A 205 -6.74 -26.55 -6.63
C ALA A 205 -5.75 -27.67 -6.28
N PHE A 206 -4.73 -27.36 -5.47
CA PHE A 206 -3.74 -28.32 -5.01
C PHE A 206 -4.08 -29.00 -3.67
N ASP A 207 -5.30 -28.81 -3.14
CA ASP A 207 -5.76 -29.38 -1.88
C ASP A 207 -4.77 -29.16 -0.73
N MET A 208 -4.27 -27.91 -0.63
CA MET A 208 -3.26 -27.54 0.36
C MET A 208 -3.89 -27.36 1.76
N ASN A 209 -3.04 -27.13 2.77
CA ASN A 209 -3.53 -26.78 4.10
C ASN A 209 -4.07 -25.34 4.11
N VAL A 210 -4.98 -25.05 5.05
CA VAL A 210 -5.74 -23.78 5.11
C VAL A 210 -4.84 -22.55 5.08
N ILE A 211 -3.70 -22.58 5.79
CA ILE A 211 -2.77 -21.44 5.85
C ILE A 211 -2.25 -21.01 4.48
N TRP A 212 -2.20 -21.93 3.50
CA TRP A 212 -1.73 -21.64 2.16
C TRP A 212 -2.69 -20.74 1.37
N MET A 213 -3.97 -20.65 1.75
CA MET A 213 -4.86 -19.63 1.18
C MET A 213 -4.34 -18.22 1.48
N LEU A 214 -3.89 -18.00 2.71
CA LEU A 214 -3.32 -16.72 3.14
C LEU A 214 -1.93 -16.50 2.53
N TRP A 215 -1.01 -17.44 2.67
CA TRP A 215 0.36 -17.29 2.18
C TRP A 215 0.45 -17.12 0.67
N LEU A 216 -0.23 -17.95 -0.12
CA LEU A 216 -0.22 -17.78 -1.58
C LEU A 216 -0.95 -16.50 -1.99
N GLY A 217 -2.05 -16.13 -1.32
CA GLY A 217 -2.70 -14.84 -1.52
C GLY A 217 -1.74 -13.66 -1.30
N ARG A 218 -0.99 -13.67 -0.20
CA ARG A 218 0.04 -12.66 0.12
C ARG A 218 1.18 -12.63 -0.91
N ILE A 219 1.71 -13.81 -1.29
CA ILE A 219 2.84 -13.93 -2.22
C ILE A 219 2.45 -13.43 -3.62
N PHE A 220 1.29 -13.81 -4.14
CA PHE A 220 0.83 -13.34 -5.46
C PHE A 220 0.53 -11.85 -5.46
N ASN A 221 -0.01 -11.32 -4.37
CA ASN A 221 -0.20 -9.88 -4.19
C ASN A 221 1.15 -9.14 -4.21
N LEU A 222 2.14 -9.65 -3.47
CA LEU A 222 3.50 -9.11 -3.45
C LEU A 222 4.17 -9.14 -4.83
N ILE A 223 4.02 -10.24 -5.58
CA ILE A 223 4.56 -10.35 -6.95
C ILE A 223 3.97 -9.26 -7.84
N SER A 224 2.64 -9.05 -7.78
CA SER A 224 1.96 -7.99 -8.53
C SER A 224 2.48 -6.61 -8.14
N TYR A 225 2.63 -6.36 -6.84
CA TYR A 225 3.21 -5.11 -6.34
C TYR A 225 4.62 -4.87 -6.86
N ALA A 226 5.51 -5.85 -6.71
CA ALA A 226 6.90 -5.78 -7.17
C ALA A 226 6.98 -5.52 -8.68
N PHE A 227 6.08 -6.12 -9.47
CA PHE A 227 5.98 -5.89 -10.90
C PHE A 227 5.54 -4.45 -11.23
N LEU A 228 4.51 -3.92 -10.58
CA LEU A 228 4.04 -2.54 -10.78
C LEU A 228 5.14 -1.53 -10.43
N ILE A 229 5.84 -1.73 -9.31
CA ILE A 229 6.97 -0.86 -8.90
C ILE A 229 8.12 -0.97 -9.90
N SER A 230 8.47 -2.17 -10.33
CA SER A 230 9.50 -2.38 -11.35
C SER A 230 9.17 -1.64 -12.66
N LEU A 231 7.92 -1.71 -13.11
CA LEU A 231 7.45 -0.94 -14.28
C LEU A 231 7.54 0.57 -14.05
N ALA A 232 7.17 1.06 -12.87
CA ALA A 232 7.25 2.47 -12.51
C ALA A 232 8.70 2.97 -12.57
N ILE A 233 9.65 2.24 -11.96
CA ILE A 233 11.08 2.57 -11.96
C ILE A 233 11.68 2.48 -13.37
N LYS A 234 11.24 1.51 -14.19
CA LYS A 234 11.65 1.39 -15.59
C LYS A 234 11.15 2.57 -16.42
N LYS A 235 9.91 3.01 -16.18
CA LYS A 235 9.24 4.02 -17.01
C LYS A 235 9.68 5.45 -16.69
N THR A 236 9.91 5.76 -15.42
CA THR A 236 10.34 7.12 -15.05
C THR A 236 11.77 7.41 -15.51
N PRO A 237 12.02 8.55 -16.21
CA PRO A 237 13.37 8.94 -16.61
C PRO A 237 14.19 9.52 -15.44
N VAL A 238 13.53 10.01 -14.39
CA VAL A 238 14.15 10.68 -13.24
C VAL A 238 13.45 10.31 -11.95
N LEU A 239 14.02 10.66 -10.80
CA LEU A 239 13.45 10.39 -9.47
C LEU A 239 13.25 8.89 -9.16
N LYS A 240 14.02 8.01 -9.78
CA LYS A 240 13.92 6.55 -9.58
C LYS A 240 14.09 6.14 -8.13
N VAL A 241 15.14 6.66 -7.47
CA VAL A 241 15.43 6.34 -6.06
C VAL A 241 14.38 6.89 -5.10
N PRO A 242 13.90 8.15 -5.20
CA PRO A 242 12.77 8.64 -4.43
C PRO A 242 11.49 7.78 -4.56
N LEU A 243 11.12 7.41 -5.80
CA LEU A 243 9.94 6.55 -6.02
C LEU A 243 10.14 5.16 -5.40
N LEU A 244 11.33 4.58 -5.54
CA LEU A 244 11.66 3.31 -4.91
C LEU A 244 11.65 3.40 -3.38
N ALA A 245 12.13 4.50 -2.81
CA ALA A 245 12.09 4.72 -1.37
C ALA A 245 10.64 4.73 -0.83
N VAL A 246 9.71 5.38 -1.54
CA VAL A 246 8.27 5.34 -1.19
C VAL A 246 7.71 3.92 -1.31
N ALA A 247 8.05 3.20 -2.37
CA ALA A 247 7.61 1.84 -2.57
C ALA A 247 8.14 0.87 -1.50
N CYS A 248 9.29 1.14 -0.91
CA CYS A 248 9.95 0.32 0.09
C CYS A 248 9.83 0.89 1.53
N ILE A 249 8.95 1.88 1.76
CA ILE A 249 8.56 2.25 3.14
C ILE A 249 8.09 0.97 3.85
N PRO A 250 8.51 0.70 5.11
CA PRO A 250 8.09 -0.50 5.83
C PRO A 250 6.59 -0.77 5.76
N LEU A 251 5.76 0.26 5.93
CA LEU A 251 4.31 0.16 5.80
C LEU A 251 3.86 -0.25 4.38
N SER A 252 4.54 0.20 3.32
CA SER A 252 4.25 -0.21 1.94
C SER A 252 4.53 -1.70 1.72
N ILE A 253 5.65 -2.20 2.23
CA ILE A 253 6.01 -3.63 2.15
C ILE A 253 5.07 -4.48 3.00
N TYR A 254 4.71 -4.00 4.20
CA TYR A 254 3.75 -4.68 5.07
C TYR A 254 2.38 -4.86 4.38
N GLN A 255 1.88 -3.82 3.71
CA GLN A 255 0.64 -3.91 2.91
C GLN A 255 0.81 -4.81 1.67
N ALA A 256 1.96 -4.74 0.99
CA ALA A 256 2.23 -5.55 -0.18
C ALA A 256 2.38 -7.06 0.16
N ALA A 257 2.90 -7.36 1.34
CA ALA A 257 3.07 -8.72 1.87
C ALA A 257 1.80 -9.26 2.57
N SER A 258 0.64 -8.68 2.30
CA SER A 258 -0.68 -9.09 2.79
C SER A 258 -1.62 -9.39 1.62
N VAL A 259 -2.88 -9.73 1.89
CA VAL A 259 -3.92 -9.86 0.86
C VAL A 259 -4.69 -8.55 0.61
N SER A 260 -4.26 -7.44 1.21
CA SER A 260 -4.91 -6.14 1.07
C SER A 260 -4.85 -5.58 -0.35
N ILE A 261 -5.91 -4.91 -0.79
CA ILE A 261 -5.95 -4.13 -2.04
C ILE A 261 -5.03 -2.89 -1.99
N ASP A 262 -4.58 -2.47 -0.80
CA ASP A 262 -3.71 -1.30 -0.65
C ASP A 262 -2.40 -1.46 -1.43
N SER A 263 -1.90 -2.68 -1.61
CA SER A 263 -0.75 -2.98 -2.48
C SER A 263 -0.99 -2.52 -3.92
N MET A 264 -2.18 -2.80 -4.47
CA MET A 264 -2.57 -2.38 -5.81
C MET A 264 -2.70 -0.85 -5.90
N ILE A 265 -3.30 -0.22 -4.87
CA ILE A 265 -3.44 1.25 -4.79
C ILE A 265 -2.06 1.93 -4.75
N ILE A 266 -1.14 1.42 -3.92
CA ILE A 266 0.22 1.97 -3.82
C ILE A 266 0.98 1.75 -5.13
N GLY A 267 0.96 0.54 -5.67
CA GLY A 267 1.64 0.17 -6.91
C GLY A 267 1.16 0.98 -8.12
N LEU A 268 -0.16 1.05 -8.34
CA LEU A 268 -0.77 1.86 -9.40
C LEU A 268 -0.53 3.35 -9.18
N GLY A 269 -0.59 3.84 -7.95
CA GLY A 269 -0.35 5.24 -7.62
C GLY A 269 1.08 5.66 -8.00
N ILE A 270 2.09 4.89 -7.59
CA ILE A 270 3.50 5.15 -7.95
C ILE A 270 3.72 5.01 -9.46
N LEU A 271 3.10 4.01 -10.11
CA LEU A 271 3.17 3.84 -11.58
C LEU A 271 2.55 5.02 -12.33
N THR A 272 1.39 5.52 -11.88
CA THR A 272 0.71 6.68 -12.49
C THR A 272 1.58 7.93 -12.38
N ILE A 273 2.20 8.16 -11.21
CA ILE A 273 3.13 9.29 -11.01
C ILE A 273 4.40 9.11 -11.86
N ALA A 274 4.97 7.92 -11.91
CA ALA A 274 6.12 7.62 -12.76
C ALA A 274 5.81 7.87 -14.25
N TYR A 275 4.61 7.49 -14.69
CA TYR A 275 4.15 7.73 -16.05
C TYR A 275 3.89 9.22 -16.31
N PHE A 276 3.35 9.97 -15.35
CA PHE A 276 3.26 11.43 -15.41
C PHE A 276 4.65 12.08 -15.59
N ILE A 277 5.64 11.66 -14.79
CA ILE A 277 7.01 12.17 -14.91
C ILE A 277 7.60 11.86 -16.29
N TYR A 278 7.33 10.67 -16.83
CA TYR A 278 7.74 10.31 -18.18
C TYR A 278 7.12 11.25 -19.22
N LEU A 279 5.80 11.46 -19.20
CA LEU A 279 5.12 12.36 -20.13
C LEU A 279 5.63 13.80 -20.01
N TYR A 280 5.85 14.25 -18.77
CA TYR A 280 6.32 15.61 -18.49
C TYR A 280 7.75 15.86 -19.00
N LYS A 281 8.59 14.81 -19.02
CA LYS A 281 10.01 14.88 -19.42
C LYS A 281 10.28 14.41 -20.84
N SER A 282 9.28 13.98 -21.55
CA SER A 282 9.40 13.61 -22.96
C SER A 282 9.76 14.82 -23.83
N ASP A 283 10.47 14.55 -24.91
CA ASP A 283 10.86 15.57 -25.88
C ASP A 283 9.64 16.17 -26.59
N ALA A 284 9.81 17.37 -27.16
CA ALA A 284 8.76 18.00 -27.94
C ALA A 284 8.32 17.11 -29.11
N GLN A 285 7.01 17.01 -29.34
CA GLN A 285 6.38 16.24 -30.41
C GLN A 285 6.74 14.72 -30.42
N SER A 286 7.13 14.17 -29.25
CA SER A 286 7.43 12.72 -29.13
C SER A 286 6.21 11.88 -28.74
N LEU A 287 5.19 12.49 -28.13
CA LEU A 287 4.02 11.82 -27.60
C LEU A 287 2.83 11.87 -28.58
N ASP A 288 1.98 10.86 -28.54
CA ASP A 288 0.71 10.80 -29.26
C ASP A 288 -0.49 10.65 -28.31
N THR A 289 -1.71 10.62 -28.85
CA THR A 289 -2.96 10.51 -28.09
C THR A 289 -3.08 9.21 -27.29
N LYS A 290 -2.37 8.13 -27.70
CA LYS A 290 -2.35 6.86 -26.97
C LYS A 290 -1.74 7.02 -25.57
N HIS A 291 -0.77 7.94 -25.41
CA HIS A 291 -0.18 8.24 -24.12
C HIS A 291 -1.19 8.89 -23.16
N VAL A 292 -2.08 9.75 -23.69
CA VAL A 292 -3.19 10.32 -22.88
C VAL A 292 -4.16 9.23 -22.48
N ALA A 293 -4.56 8.36 -23.41
CA ALA A 293 -5.48 7.26 -23.12
C ALA A 293 -4.91 6.30 -22.06
N LEU A 294 -3.62 5.94 -22.17
CA LEU A 294 -2.96 5.07 -21.19
C LEU A 294 -2.88 5.76 -19.80
N PHE A 295 -2.56 7.05 -19.76
CA PHE A 295 -2.53 7.80 -18.50
C PHE A 295 -3.91 7.87 -17.83
N CYS A 296 -4.96 8.16 -18.60
CA CYS A 296 -6.34 8.16 -18.13
C CYS A 296 -6.77 6.76 -17.66
N GLY A 297 -6.37 5.70 -18.37
CA GLY A 297 -6.60 4.31 -17.98
C GLY A 297 -5.95 3.96 -16.64
N LEU A 298 -4.67 4.33 -16.42
CA LEU A 298 -3.99 4.13 -15.14
C LEU A 298 -4.67 4.91 -14.01
N SER A 299 -5.06 6.16 -14.25
CA SER A 299 -5.77 6.99 -13.28
C SER A 299 -7.15 6.41 -12.94
N LEU A 300 -7.85 5.85 -13.93
CA LEU A 300 -9.13 5.18 -13.73
C LEU A 300 -8.97 3.92 -12.88
N LEU A 301 -8.05 3.02 -13.25
CA LEU A 301 -7.79 1.79 -12.48
C LEU A 301 -7.43 2.11 -11.02
N LEU A 302 -6.59 3.11 -10.80
CA LEU A 302 -6.25 3.56 -9.44
C LEU A 302 -7.48 4.11 -8.71
N GLY A 303 -8.23 5.01 -9.38
CA GLY A 303 -9.36 5.71 -8.79
C GLY A 303 -10.54 4.80 -8.47
N LEU A 304 -10.80 3.75 -9.26
CA LEU A 304 -11.85 2.77 -8.93
C LEU A 304 -11.48 1.91 -7.72
N CYS A 305 -10.19 1.67 -7.46
CA CYS A 305 -9.75 1.04 -6.20
C CYS A 305 -9.97 1.97 -4.99
N LYS A 306 -9.85 3.29 -5.18
CA LYS A 306 -10.09 4.29 -4.13
C LYS A 306 -10.48 5.62 -4.77
N LEU A 307 -11.76 5.95 -4.73
CA LEU A 307 -12.37 7.06 -5.49
C LEU A 307 -11.63 8.41 -5.44
N PRO A 308 -11.09 8.90 -4.29
CA PRO A 308 -10.36 10.16 -4.27
C PRO A 308 -9.15 10.21 -5.21
N TYR A 309 -8.56 9.06 -5.54
CA TYR A 309 -7.44 8.98 -6.47
C TYR A 309 -7.82 9.20 -7.94
N LEU A 310 -9.12 9.27 -8.29
CA LEU A 310 -9.56 9.76 -9.61
C LEU A 310 -8.97 11.14 -9.91
N ALA A 311 -8.70 11.96 -8.87
CA ALA A 311 -8.07 13.26 -9.02
C ALA A 311 -6.67 13.20 -9.69
N PHE A 312 -6.00 12.03 -9.71
CA PHE A 312 -4.74 11.88 -10.42
C PHE A 312 -4.86 12.10 -11.92
N VAL A 313 -6.05 11.94 -12.50
CA VAL A 313 -6.29 12.24 -13.92
C VAL A 313 -5.94 13.68 -14.29
N PHE A 314 -6.08 14.62 -13.34
CA PHE A 314 -5.74 16.03 -13.58
C PHE A 314 -4.24 16.29 -13.74
N LEU A 315 -3.35 15.36 -13.33
CA LEU A 315 -1.91 15.47 -13.60
C LEU A 315 -1.62 15.60 -15.10
N ILE A 316 -2.47 15.05 -15.99
CA ILE A 316 -2.30 15.14 -17.43
C ILE A 316 -2.29 16.58 -17.94
N LEU A 317 -3.05 17.48 -17.31
CA LEU A 317 -3.10 18.91 -17.66
C LEU A 317 -1.83 19.68 -17.29
N LEU A 318 -0.96 19.08 -16.49
CA LEU A 318 0.32 19.66 -16.09
C LEU A 318 1.44 19.32 -17.09
N VAL A 319 1.22 18.33 -17.96
CA VAL A 319 2.18 17.95 -19.02
C VAL A 319 2.23 19.05 -20.07
N PRO A 320 3.44 19.50 -20.49
CA PRO A 320 3.55 20.48 -21.58
C PRO A 320 2.90 19.97 -22.86
N GLN A 321 2.03 20.80 -23.46
CA GLN A 321 1.31 20.41 -24.69
C GLN A 321 2.27 20.25 -25.86
N ASP A 322 3.38 20.97 -25.88
CA ASP A 322 4.42 20.89 -26.91
C ASP A 322 5.07 19.49 -27.00
N ASN A 323 4.97 18.68 -25.94
CA ASN A 323 5.48 17.29 -25.95
C ASN A 323 4.67 16.40 -26.90
N PHE A 324 3.45 16.81 -27.26
CA PHE A 324 2.54 16.01 -28.08
C PHE A 324 2.58 16.46 -29.56
N LYS A 325 2.41 15.47 -30.46
CA LYS A 325 2.34 15.70 -31.92
C LYS A 325 1.06 16.42 -32.34
N ASP A 326 -0.05 16.13 -31.64
CA ASP A 326 -1.36 16.68 -31.99
C ASP A 326 -1.56 18.03 -31.32
N ARG A 327 -1.82 19.07 -32.12
CA ARG A 327 -2.11 20.44 -31.65
C ARG A 327 -3.42 20.53 -30.85
N ASN A 328 -4.35 19.59 -31.06
CA ASN A 328 -5.62 19.54 -30.37
C ASN A 328 -5.58 18.65 -29.10
N ILE A 329 -4.39 18.31 -28.63
CA ILE A 329 -4.19 17.37 -27.52
C ILE A 329 -5.03 17.73 -26.27
N LEU A 330 -5.26 19.02 -26.01
CA LEU A 330 -6.07 19.47 -24.89
C LEU A 330 -7.50 18.91 -24.93
N ARG A 331 -8.09 18.77 -26.14
CA ARG A 331 -9.43 18.17 -26.30
C ARG A 331 -9.44 16.72 -25.85
N TYR A 332 -8.41 15.94 -26.20
CA TYR A 332 -8.28 14.55 -25.79
C TYR A 332 -8.01 14.41 -24.29
N MET A 333 -7.24 15.33 -23.69
CA MET A 333 -7.02 15.37 -22.25
C MET A 333 -8.34 15.64 -21.51
N LEU A 334 -9.11 16.64 -21.94
CA LEU A 334 -10.41 16.99 -21.34
C LEU A 334 -11.44 15.86 -21.52
N LEU A 335 -11.48 15.24 -22.72
CA LEU A 335 -12.34 14.09 -22.98
C LEU A 335 -11.94 12.90 -22.07
N GLY A 336 -10.67 12.63 -21.93
CA GLY A 336 -10.17 11.58 -21.02
C GLY A 336 -10.57 11.83 -19.56
N ILE A 337 -10.43 13.06 -19.09
CA ILE A 337 -10.88 13.46 -17.74
C ILE A 337 -12.40 13.25 -17.60
N LEU A 338 -13.19 13.67 -18.59
CA LEU A 338 -14.64 13.47 -18.56
C LEU A 338 -15.01 11.98 -18.51
N ILE A 339 -14.36 11.13 -19.31
CA ILE A 339 -14.59 9.68 -19.31
C ILE A 339 -14.25 9.08 -17.94
N VAL A 340 -13.10 9.46 -17.34
CA VAL A 340 -12.69 8.99 -16.01
C VAL A 340 -13.69 9.46 -14.94
N ALA A 341 -14.16 10.70 -14.99
CA ALA A 341 -15.15 11.22 -14.06
C ALA A 341 -16.50 10.47 -14.17
N LEU A 342 -16.99 10.28 -15.40
CA LEU A 342 -18.23 9.53 -15.66
C LEU A 342 -18.12 8.08 -15.19
N ALA A 343 -17.00 7.41 -15.49
CA ALA A 343 -16.75 6.05 -15.02
C ALA A 343 -16.70 5.98 -13.48
N GLY A 344 -16.13 6.97 -12.81
CA GLY A 344 -16.14 7.08 -11.36
C GLY A 344 -17.55 7.23 -10.78
N VAL A 345 -18.40 8.06 -11.39
CA VAL A 345 -19.81 8.21 -10.98
C VAL A 345 -20.59 6.91 -11.18
N LEU A 346 -20.44 6.27 -12.35
CA LEU A 346 -21.10 4.99 -12.64
C LEU A 346 -20.67 3.90 -11.67
N TRP A 347 -19.35 3.84 -11.38
CA TRP A 347 -18.83 2.89 -10.40
C TRP A 347 -19.38 3.15 -9.00
N SER A 348 -19.43 4.42 -8.57
CA SER A 348 -19.97 4.79 -7.27
C SER A 348 -21.44 4.36 -7.15
N SER A 349 -22.26 4.64 -8.17
CA SER A 349 -23.67 4.23 -8.20
C SER A 349 -23.84 2.71 -8.21
N TYR A 350 -22.94 1.97 -8.89
CA TYR A 350 -22.96 0.52 -8.91
C TYR A 350 -22.52 -0.08 -7.56
N SER A 351 -21.50 0.47 -6.92
CA SER A 351 -20.92 -0.06 -5.68
C SER A 351 -21.69 0.39 -4.42
N GLU A 352 -22.53 1.41 -4.49
CA GLU A 352 -23.33 1.91 -3.36
C GLU A 352 -24.17 0.81 -2.69
N PRO A 353 -24.94 -0.04 -3.40
CA PRO A 353 -25.69 -1.12 -2.76
C PRO A 353 -24.82 -2.06 -1.97
N ALA A 354 -23.62 -2.44 -2.47
CA ALA A 354 -22.69 -3.29 -1.76
C ALA A 354 -22.16 -2.59 -0.49
N LEU A 355 -21.81 -1.30 -0.58
CA LEU A 355 -21.38 -0.50 0.57
C LEU A 355 -22.50 -0.41 1.62
N MET A 356 -23.76 -0.18 1.19
CA MET A 356 -24.92 -0.10 2.08
C MET A 356 -25.30 -1.46 2.70
N HIS A 357 -24.87 -2.57 2.11
CA HIS A 357 -25.04 -3.91 2.66
C HIS A 357 -23.87 -4.37 3.53
N SER A 358 -22.73 -3.68 3.50
CA SER A 358 -21.61 -3.97 4.37
C SER A 358 -22.02 -3.82 5.85
N TRP A 359 -21.32 -4.52 6.73
CA TRP A 359 -21.60 -4.44 8.17
C TRP A 359 -21.48 -3.02 8.73
N ARG A 360 -20.72 -2.14 8.06
CA ARG A 360 -20.50 -0.74 8.48
C ARG A 360 -21.75 0.11 8.39
N SER A 361 -22.50 -0.02 7.30
CA SER A 361 -23.74 0.74 7.08
C SER A 361 -24.88 0.39 8.05
N LYS A 362 -24.72 -0.67 8.82
CA LYS A 362 -25.71 -1.17 9.79
C LYS A 362 -25.40 -0.78 11.22
N LEU A 363 -24.33 -0.06 11.45
CA LEU A 363 -24.17 0.69 12.67
C LEU A 363 -25.25 1.78 12.65
N ASN A 364 -26.23 1.73 13.53
CA ASN A 364 -27.43 2.60 13.57
C ASN A 364 -27.12 4.11 13.59
N TYR A 365 -25.87 4.51 13.73
CA TYR A 365 -25.38 5.88 13.80
C TYR A 365 -24.63 6.34 12.54
N MET A 366 -24.39 5.45 11.57
CA MET A 366 -23.72 5.77 10.29
C MET A 366 -24.76 5.80 9.18
N ASP A 367 -25.11 6.99 8.73
CA ASP A 367 -26.03 7.20 7.61
C ASP A 367 -25.47 8.31 6.71
N PRO A 368 -24.94 7.96 5.51
CA PRO A 368 -24.38 8.95 4.58
C PRO A 368 -25.37 10.03 4.16
N ALA A 369 -26.64 9.69 4.00
CA ALA A 369 -27.65 10.64 3.58
C ALA A 369 -28.00 11.64 4.71
N LEU A 370 -28.14 11.13 5.94
CA LEU A 370 -28.33 11.98 7.12
C LEU A 370 -27.10 12.85 7.40
N GLN A 371 -25.89 12.31 7.24
CA GLN A 371 -24.64 13.07 7.39
C GLN A 371 -24.57 14.19 6.34
N ALA A 372 -24.87 13.91 5.08
CA ALA A 372 -24.92 14.94 4.04
C ALA A 372 -25.97 16.03 4.34
N LYS A 373 -27.16 15.65 4.80
CA LYS A 373 -28.20 16.59 5.25
C LYS A 373 -27.75 17.43 6.45
N TYR A 374 -27.05 16.80 7.39
CA TYR A 374 -26.48 17.50 8.56
C TYR A 374 -25.47 18.57 8.12
N LEU A 375 -24.56 18.23 7.19
CA LEU A 375 -23.57 19.17 6.65
C LEU A 375 -24.22 20.38 5.95
N ILE A 376 -25.29 20.16 5.17
CA ILE A 376 -26.04 21.24 4.50
C ILE A 376 -26.67 22.18 5.53
N ASN A 377 -27.24 21.62 6.60
CA ASN A 377 -27.92 22.39 7.63
C ASN A 377 -26.97 23.07 8.63
N ASN A 378 -25.73 22.61 8.72
CA ASN A 378 -24.73 23.08 9.66
C ASN A 378 -23.40 23.44 8.96
N PRO A 379 -23.34 24.49 8.13
CA PRO A 379 -22.17 24.81 7.32
C PRO A 379 -20.90 25.10 8.15
N MET A 380 -21.05 25.60 9.39
CA MET A 380 -19.93 25.83 10.30
C MET A 380 -19.20 24.53 10.70
N PHE A 381 -19.90 23.40 10.69
CA PHE A 381 -19.31 22.08 10.93
C PHE A 381 -18.24 21.72 9.90
N ILE A 382 -18.35 22.20 8.66
CA ILE A 382 -17.35 22.01 7.62
C ILE A 382 -16.00 22.66 8.02
N LEU A 383 -16.05 23.84 8.64
CA LEU A 383 -14.82 24.51 9.12
C LEU A 383 -14.18 23.76 10.27
N GLU A 384 -14.99 23.25 11.19
CA GLU A 384 -14.51 22.39 12.27
C GLU A 384 -13.88 21.10 11.73
N PHE A 385 -14.52 20.44 10.77
CA PHE A 385 -13.99 19.27 10.09
C PHE A 385 -12.65 19.56 9.38
N LEU A 386 -12.56 20.67 8.62
CA LEU A 386 -11.31 21.08 7.98
C LEU A 386 -10.21 21.34 9.01
N ARG A 387 -10.52 22.04 10.10
CA ARG A 387 -9.57 22.23 11.20
C ARG A 387 -9.09 20.88 11.74
N MET A 388 -9.98 19.95 11.99
CA MET A 388 -9.67 18.64 12.54
C MET A 388 -8.75 17.83 11.60
N ILE A 389 -9.05 17.78 10.29
CA ILE A 389 -8.23 17.01 9.36
C ILE A 389 -6.82 17.60 9.16
N PHE A 390 -6.65 18.93 9.18
CA PHE A 390 -5.34 19.57 9.03
C PHE A 390 -4.54 19.69 10.33
N THR A 391 -5.13 19.44 11.48
CA THR A 391 -4.41 19.43 12.76
C THR A 391 -4.24 18.00 13.28
N TYR A 392 -5.31 17.38 13.74
CA TYR A 392 -5.28 16.08 14.41
C TYR A 392 -5.06 14.91 13.45
N THR A 393 -5.90 14.80 12.41
CA THR A 393 -5.84 13.68 11.46
C THR A 393 -4.53 13.68 10.67
N LEU A 394 -4.04 14.85 10.26
CA LEU A 394 -2.75 14.96 9.57
C LEU A 394 -1.60 14.48 10.48
N GLY A 395 -1.62 14.88 11.76
CA GLY A 395 -0.63 14.44 12.74
C GLY A 395 -0.61 12.91 12.91
N ILE A 396 -1.79 12.29 13.08
CA ILE A 396 -1.93 10.83 13.18
C ILE A 396 -1.47 10.16 11.87
N THR A 397 -1.86 10.69 10.72
CA THR A 397 -1.49 10.16 9.40
C THR A 397 0.03 10.17 9.23
N VAL A 398 0.66 11.29 9.51
CA VAL A 398 2.11 11.43 9.37
C VAL A 398 2.82 10.50 10.35
N ASN A 399 2.43 10.44 11.62
CA ASN A 399 3.00 9.51 12.58
C ASN A 399 2.78 8.05 12.17
N GLY A 400 1.60 7.71 11.67
CA GLY A 400 1.27 6.37 11.23
C GLY A 400 2.08 5.89 10.02
N LEU A 401 2.45 6.78 9.10
CA LEU A 401 3.29 6.43 7.94
C LEU A 401 4.70 5.98 8.33
N PHE A 402 5.20 6.49 9.44
CA PHE A 402 6.53 6.18 9.94
C PHE A 402 6.52 5.09 11.02
N ASN A 403 5.36 4.63 11.44
CA ASN A 403 5.24 3.53 12.37
C ASN A 403 5.22 2.20 11.60
N PHE A 404 6.11 1.27 11.97
CA PHE A 404 6.22 -0.04 11.33
C PHE A 404 4.94 -0.88 11.44
N PHE A 405 4.16 -0.69 12.50
CA PHE A 405 2.96 -1.48 12.83
C PHE A 405 1.68 -0.66 12.83
N SER A 406 1.65 0.48 12.18
CA SER A 406 0.65 1.52 12.40
C SER A 406 -0.77 1.17 12.04
N ALA A 407 -0.98 0.07 11.34
CA ALA A 407 -2.25 -0.04 10.66
C ALA A 407 -3.37 -0.60 11.54
N ALA A 408 -3.08 -1.55 12.41
CA ALA A 408 -4.14 -2.35 13.00
C ALA A 408 -4.44 -2.05 14.46
N ASN A 409 -3.48 -1.52 15.20
CA ASN A 409 -3.69 -1.38 16.63
C ASN A 409 -2.93 -0.18 17.22
N PRO A 410 -3.61 0.96 17.42
CA PRO A 410 -3.02 2.12 18.07
C PRO A 410 -2.54 1.83 19.50
N TYR A 411 -2.97 0.72 20.10
CA TYR A 411 -2.56 0.30 21.44
C TYR A 411 -1.22 -0.45 21.47
N HIS A 412 -0.63 -0.80 20.33
CA HIS A 412 0.68 -1.44 20.25
C HIS A 412 1.83 -0.47 19.96
N TYR A 413 1.66 0.81 20.26
CA TYR A 413 2.77 1.77 20.30
C TYR A 413 3.71 1.37 21.43
N SER A 414 4.73 0.57 21.13
CA SER A 414 5.83 0.40 22.04
C SER A 414 6.85 1.50 21.79
N ASP A 415 7.32 2.17 22.82
CA ASP A 415 8.39 3.18 22.77
C ASP A 415 9.70 2.65 22.14
N HIS A 416 9.80 1.33 21.99
CA HIS A 416 10.98 0.63 21.47
C HIS A 416 11.32 0.93 20.01
N TYR A 417 10.36 1.42 19.20
CA TYR A 417 10.58 1.71 17.77
C TYR A 417 10.92 3.17 17.48
N THR A 418 11.02 4.03 18.51
CA THR A 418 11.25 5.48 18.35
C THR A 418 12.52 5.77 17.55
N LEU A 419 13.62 5.08 17.83
CA LEU A 419 14.90 5.27 17.11
C LEU A 419 14.77 4.96 15.63
N ILE A 420 14.13 3.84 15.30
CA ILE A 420 13.92 3.40 13.91
C ILE A 420 13.01 4.39 13.18
N THR A 421 11.96 4.86 13.84
CA THR A 421 11.05 5.87 13.32
C THR A 421 11.78 7.17 13.01
N ILE A 422 12.66 7.65 13.90
CA ILE A 422 13.49 8.83 13.66
C ILE A 422 14.41 8.63 12.45
N PHE A 423 15.08 7.49 12.33
CA PHE A 423 15.93 7.18 11.18
C PHE A 423 15.13 7.16 9.87
N LEU A 424 13.94 6.59 9.88
CA LEU A 424 13.05 6.56 8.72
C LEU A 424 12.61 7.98 8.32
N TRP A 425 12.25 8.82 9.30
CA TRP A 425 11.92 10.23 9.09
C TRP A 425 13.06 10.99 8.41
N ILE A 426 14.27 10.88 8.94
CA ILE A 426 15.46 11.53 8.39
C ILE A 426 15.72 11.04 6.97
N PHE A 427 15.67 9.72 6.77
CA PHE A 427 15.92 9.11 5.46
C PHE A 427 14.91 9.56 4.41
N LEU A 428 13.60 9.49 4.72
CA LEU A 428 12.55 9.87 3.77
C LEU A 428 12.57 11.37 3.50
N SER A 429 12.77 12.20 4.53
CA SER A 429 12.92 13.64 4.34
C SER A 429 14.10 13.97 3.42
N ALA A 430 15.26 13.38 3.67
CA ALA A 430 16.44 13.54 2.81
C ALA A 430 16.16 13.09 1.37
N THR A 431 15.51 11.93 1.20
CA THR A 431 15.31 11.32 -0.12
C THR A 431 14.16 11.97 -0.91
N LEU A 432 13.11 12.46 -0.26
CA LEU A 432 11.96 13.03 -0.96
C LEU A 432 12.07 14.54 -1.14
N LEU A 433 12.67 15.27 -0.18
CA LEU A 433 12.72 16.73 -0.21
C LEU A 433 14.07 17.27 -0.67
N PHE A 434 15.18 16.58 -0.37
CA PHE A 434 16.54 17.05 -0.63
C PHE A 434 17.30 16.17 -1.63
N TYR A 435 16.59 15.32 -2.39
CA TYR A 435 17.22 14.43 -3.36
C TYR A 435 18.05 15.22 -4.40
N PRO A 436 19.30 14.83 -4.64
CA PRO A 436 20.15 15.44 -5.66
C PRO A 436 19.55 15.25 -7.05
N ASN A 437 18.94 16.31 -7.58
CA ASN A 437 18.24 16.20 -8.86
C ASN A 437 18.41 17.49 -9.69
N LYS A 438 18.97 17.35 -10.89
CA LYS A 438 19.09 18.46 -11.85
C LYS A 438 17.78 18.82 -12.53
N VAL A 439 16.76 17.99 -12.39
CA VAL A 439 15.46 18.14 -13.06
C VAL A 439 14.65 19.26 -12.41
N LYS A 440 14.14 20.16 -13.25
CA LYS A 440 13.26 21.23 -12.82
C LYS A 440 11.84 20.92 -13.25
N PHE A 441 10.92 21.00 -12.31
CA PHE A 441 9.48 21.10 -12.59
C PHE A 441 9.09 22.57 -12.53
N ASN A 442 8.28 23.04 -13.50
CA ASN A 442 7.80 24.42 -13.52
C ASN A 442 6.80 24.67 -12.38
N SER A 443 6.49 25.92 -12.11
CA SER A 443 5.56 26.29 -11.04
C SER A 443 4.17 25.70 -11.25
N LYS A 444 3.68 25.59 -12.50
CA LYS A 444 2.41 24.94 -12.83
C LYS A 444 2.39 23.49 -12.38
N ALA A 445 3.43 22.71 -12.69
CA ALA A 445 3.53 21.30 -12.29
C ALA A 445 3.61 21.15 -10.76
N ARG A 446 4.38 22.01 -10.08
CA ARG A 446 4.55 21.97 -8.63
C ARG A 446 3.24 22.29 -7.90
N VAL A 447 2.63 23.44 -8.22
CA VAL A 447 1.37 23.88 -7.59
C VAL A 447 0.23 22.93 -7.96
N GLY A 448 0.14 22.51 -9.23
CA GLY A 448 -0.87 21.53 -9.65
C GLY A 448 -0.75 20.20 -8.93
N SER A 449 0.46 19.66 -8.77
CA SER A 449 0.69 18.44 -8.00
C SER A 449 0.33 18.59 -6.51
N LEU A 450 0.61 19.78 -5.91
CA LEU A 450 0.17 20.07 -4.54
C LEU A 450 -1.36 20.11 -4.42
N LEU A 451 -2.04 20.76 -5.37
CA LEU A 451 -3.51 20.80 -5.37
C LEU A 451 -4.10 19.40 -5.51
N ILE A 452 -3.55 18.54 -6.38
CA ILE A 452 -4.01 17.16 -6.54
C ILE A 452 -3.76 16.35 -5.27
N LEU A 453 -2.61 16.51 -4.61
CA LEU A 453 -2.33 15.90 -3.31
C LEU A 453 -3.39 16.31 -2.29
N LEU A 454 -3.69 17.60 -2.18
CA LEU A 454 -4.71 18.12 -1.27
C LEU A 454 -6.11 17.61 -1.62
N MET A 455 -6.46 17.53 -2.92
CA MET A 455 -7.75 16.97 -3.36
C MET A 455 -7.91 15.51 -2.92
N VAL A 456 -6.87 14.68 -3.09
CA VAL A 456 -6.92 13.28 -2.64
C VAL A 456 -6.99 13.19 -1.12
N TYR A 457 -6.20 13.99 -0.40
CA TYR A 457 -6.19 14.00 1.06
C TYR A 457 -7.55 14.39 1.63
N VAL A 458 -8.04 15.57 1.25
CA VAL A 458 -9.33 16.10 1.71
C VAL A 458 -10.48 15.20 1.24
N GLY A 459 -10.45 14.75 -0.02
CA GLY A 459 -11.45 13.84 -0.57
C GLY A 459 -11.54 12.52 0.17
N THR A 460 -10.39 11.94 0.56
CA THR A 460 -10.35 10.71 1.38
C THR A 460 -10.97 10.95 2.76
N CYS A 461 -10.58 12.03 3.43
CA CYS A 461 -11.17 12.39 4.73
C CYS A 461 -12.67 12.66 4.61
N PHE A 462 -13.11 13.34 3.54
CA PHE A 462 -14.52 13.67 3.33
C PHE A 462 -15.38 12.41 3.06
N ILE A 463 -14.89 11.46 2.25
CA ILE A 463 -15.59 10.17 2.05
C ILE A 463 -15.70 9.43 3.38
N GLN A 464 -14.64 9.40 4.19
CA GLN A 464 -14.70 8.78 5.51
C GLN A 464 -15.69 9.49 6.44
N LEU A 465 -15.80 10.83 6.36
CA LEU A 465 -16.81 11.58 7.10
C LEU A 465 -18.24 11.16 6.71
N LEU A 466 -18.50 10.93 5.42
CA LEU A 466 -19.81 10.54 4.94
C LEU A 466 -20.16 9.07 5.25
N THR A 467 -19.16 8.17 5.20
CA THR A 467 -19.42 6.72 5.19
C THR A 467 -18.97 5.98 6.45
N TRP A 468 -18.26 6.66 7.36
CA TRP A 468 -17.68 6.02 8.54
C TRP A 468 -17.93 6.76 9.86
N ALA A 469 -18.10 8.08 9.82
CA ALA A 469 -18.38 8.86 11.03
C ALA A 469 -19.85 8.80 11.42
N ASP A 470 -20.12 8.91 12.73
CA ASP A 470 -21.47 9.14 13.24
C ASP A 470 -22.00 10.47 12.72
N VAL A 471 -23.31 10.56 12.53
CA VAL A 471 -23.94 11.80 12.07
C VAL A 471 -23.66 12.94 13.05
N GLY A 472 -23.09 14.02 12.54
CA GLY A 472 -22.69 15.18 13.34
C GLY A 472 -21.39 15.04 14.12
N ASN A 473 -20.58 14.00 13.86
CA ASN A 473 -19.27 13.80 14.48
C ASN A 473 -18.14 13.95 13.45
N THR A 474 -17.02 14.55 13.86
CA THR A 474 -15.83 14.73 13.03
C THR A 474 -14.81 13.58 13.18
N ASN A 475 -15.07 12.60 14.03
CA ASN A 475 -14.17 11.48 14.22
C ASN A 475 -14.25 10.50 13.05
N ILE A 476 -13.20 10.49 12.22
CA ILE A 476 -13.10 9.67 11.01
C ILE A 476 -12.04 8.60 11.17
N GLY A 477 -12.35 7.38 10.77
CA GLY A 477 -11.42 6.24 10.79
C GLY A 477 -10.45 6.26 9.61
N VAL A 478 -9.53 7.24 9.56
CA VAL A 478 -8.53 7.34 8.49
C VAL A 478 -7.24 6.63 8.86
N SER A 479 -6.78 5.75 7.99
CA SER A 479 -5.50 5.07 8.14
C SER A 479 -4.40 5.75 7.31
N ALA A 480 -3.19 5.81 7.87
CA ALA A 480 -2.01 6.35 7.22
C ALA A 480 -1.70 5.69 5.86
N ARG A 481 -1.95 4.37 5.72
CA ARG A 481 -1.74 3.60 4.49
C ARG A 481 -2.48 4.18 3.28
N TYR A 482 -3.58 4.89 3.50
CA TYR A 482 -4.39 5.49 2.44
C TYR A 482 -3.67 6.61 1.67
N PHE A 483 -2.59 7.14 2.20
CA PHE A 483 -1.88 8.30 1.65
C PHE A 483 -0.46 7.98 1.16
N LEU A 484 -0.03 6.72 1.24
CA LEU A 484 1.31 6.31 0.80
C LEU A 484 1.66 6.75 -0.63
N PRO A 485 0.77 6.60 -1.65
CA PRO A 485 1.09 7.05 -3.00
C PRO A 485 1.37 8.55 -3.10
N LEU A 486 0.80 9.38 -2.23
CA LEU A 486 0.97 10.84 -2.28
C LEU A 486 2.40 11.28 -1.99
N PHE A 487 3.17 10.47 -1.23
CA PHE A 487 4.57 10.75 -0.95
C PHE A 487 5.44 10.78 -2.21
N ALA A 488 5.04 10.03 -3.25
CA ALA A 488 5.73 10.04 -4.53
C ALA A 488 5.59 11.38 -5.30
N LEU A 489 4.65 12.25 -4.92
CA LEU A 489 4.52 13.61 -5.46
C LEU A 489 5.46 14.62 -4.78
N LEU A 490 5.93 14.36 -3.56
CA LEU A 490 6.74 15.32 -2.80
C LEU A 490 8.01 15.78 -3.53
N PRO A 491 8.79 14.92 -4.22
CA PRO A 491 9.96 15.34 -4.98
C PRO A 491 9.64 16.31 -6.15
N ILE A 492 8.38 16.33 -6.60
CA ILE A 492 7.89 17.24 -7.63
C ILE A 492 7.47 18.56 -7.00
N ILE A 493 6.75 18.50 -5.87
CA ILE A 493 6.16 19.67 -5.19
C ILE A 493 7.24 20.55 -4.55
N VAL A 494 8.16 19.93 -3.79
CA VAL A 494 9.13 20.62 -2.93
C VAL A 494 10.56 20.19 -3.25
N PRO A 495 11.11 20.56 -4.41
CA PRO A 495 12.51 20.28 -4.70
C PRO A 495 13.40 21.29 -3.96
N PHE A 496 13.83 21.00 -2.75
CA PHE A 496 14.90 21.77 -2.12
C PHE A 496 16.22 21.49 -2.84
N LYS A 497 16.87 22.55 -3.35
CA LYS A 497 18.14 22.44 -4.06
C LYS A 497 19.30 22.77 -3.16
N ILE A 498 20.14 21.80 -2.94
CA ILE A 498 21.47 22.01 -2.37
C ILE A 498 22.47 21.78 -3.51
N LYS A 499 22.97 22.86 -4.15
CA LYS A 499 23.84 22.77 -5.32
C LYS A 499 25.04 21.82 -5.16
N LYS A 500 25.62 21.76 -3.95
CA LYS A 500 26.72 20.83 -3.63
C LYS A 500 26.32 19.36 -3.66
N LEU A 501 25.04 19.00 -3.44
CA LEU A 501 24.59 17.59 -3.47
C LEU A 501 24.48 17.03 -4.89
N ASP A 502 24.26 17.87 -5.90
CA ASP A 502 24.13 17.41 -7.30
C ASP A 502 25.41 16.72 -7.81
N GLU A 503 26.58 17.10 -7.28
CA GLU A 503 27.86 16.47 -7.59
C GLU A 503 28.02 15.08 -6.94
N PHE A 504 27.27 14.83 -5.88
CA PHE A 504 27.33 13.59 -5.10
C PHE A 504 26.20 12.59 -5.42
N LYS A 505 25.35 12.85 -6.43
CA LYS A 505 24.18 12.04 -6.74
C LYS A 505 24.48 10.53 -6.75
N GLY A 506 25.51 10.09 -7.46
CA GLY A 506 25.85 8.66 -7.55
C GLY A 506 26.29 8.04 -6.20
N LYS A 507 26.91 8.82 -5.31
CA LYS A 507 27.20 8.36 -3.93
C LYS A 507 25.92 8.34 -3.10
N TYR A 508 25.08 9.36 -3.24
CA TYR A 508 23.80 9.45 -2.55
C TYR A 508 22.91 8.25 -2.88
N ASP A 509 22.75 7.92 -4.16
CA ASP A 509 21.94 6.79 -4.62
C ASP A 509 22.40 5.46 -3.99
N LYS A 510 23.73 5.25 -3.90
CA LYS A 510 24.28 4.06 -3.24
C LYS A 510 23.92 3.99 -1.77
N TYR A 511 24.06 5.07 -1.01
CA TYR A 511 23.66 5.07 0.40
C TYR A 511 22.14 4.95 0.55
N ALA A 512 21.34 5.62 -0.27
CA ALA A 512 19.90 5.50 -0.23
C ALA A 512 19.45 4.05 -0.45
N MET A 513 20.04 3.33 -1.41
CA MET A 513 19.74 1.91 -1.63
C MET A 513 20.08 1.05 -0.42
N ILE A 514 21.22 1.30 0.26
CA ILE A 514 21.58 0.57 1.48
C ILE A 514 20.55 0.77 2.58
N PHE A 515 20.08 2.00 2.79
CA PHE A 515 19.05 2.28 3.78
C PHE A 515 17.68 1.69 3.39
N ILE A 516 17.31 1.71 2.11
CA ILE A 516 16.08 1.02 1.63
C ILE A 516 16.14 -0.47 2.01
N ILE A 517 17.23 -1.16 1.66
CA ILE A 517 17.43 -2.58 2.01
C ILE A 517 17.45 -2.75 3.54
N GLY A 518 18.10 -1.83 4.26
CA GLY A 518 18.17 -1.84 5.71
C GLY A 518 16.80 -1.72 6.39
N PHE A 519 15.93 -0.83 5.93
CA PHE A 519 14.57 -0.69 6.48
C PHE A 519 13.68 -1.90 6.19
N MET A 520 13.83 -2.53 5.02
CA MET A 520 13.12 -3.77 4.73
C MET A 520 13.57 -4.93 5.64
N ALA A 521 14.87 -5.05 5.89
CA ALA A 521 15.41 -6.00 6.86
C ALA A 521 14.94 -5.68 8.29
N THR A 522 14.93 -4.40 8.68
CA THR A 522 14.45 -3.96 10.00
C THR A 522 12.98 -4.29 10.21
N LEU A 523 12.13 -4.21 9.17
CA LEU A 523 10.73 -4.63 9.26
C LEU A 523 10.62 -6.10 9.70
N ILE A 524 11.38 -6.98 9.06
CA ILE A 524 11.41 -8.42 9.39
C ILE A 524 11.90 -8.64 10.82
N LEU A 525 12.98 -7.97 11.22
CA LEU A 525 13.54 -8.08 12.57
C LEU A 525 12.56 -7.55 13.62
N ALA A 526 11.82 -6.48 13.33
CA ALA A 526 10.80 -5.94 14.21
C ALA A 526 9.64 -6.93 14.43
N PHE A 527 9.21 -7.66 13.39
CA PHE A 527 8.26 -8.77 13.56
C PHE A 527 8.84 -9.90 14.40
N ALA A 528 10.08 -10.30 14.12
CA ALA A 528 10.74 -11.35 14.88
C ALA A 528 10.87 -11.02 16.37
N THR A 529 11.18 -9.76 16.73
CA THR A 529 11.29 -9.34 18.13
C THR A 529 9.94 -9.18 18.83
N LYS A 530 8.88 -8.82 18.07
CA LYS A 530 7.56 -8.57 18.65
C LYS A 530 6.77 -9.85 18.90
N TYR A 531 6.74 -10.76 17.94
CA TYR A 531 5.83 -11.90 17.94
C TYR A 531 6.50 -13.23 18.31
N TYR A 532 7.78 -13.39 18.03
CA TYR A 532 8.53 -14.62 18.19
C TYR A 532 9.66 -14.46 19.20
#